data_8f1382fd58b8f9debdf930156732b30e
#
_entry.id   8f1382fd58b8f9debdf930156732b30e
#
_cell.length_a   1.000
_cell.length_b   1.000
_cell.length_c   1.000
_cell.angle_alpha   90.00
_cell.angle_beta   90.00
_cell.angle_gamma   90.00
#
_symmetry.space_group_name_H-M   'P 1'
#
loop_
_entity.id
_entity.type
_entity.pdbx_description
1 polymer ?
#
loop_
_entity_poly.entity_id
_entity_poly.type
_entity_poly.pdbx_seq_one_letter_code
_entity_poly.pdbx_strand_id
1 'polypeptide(L)'
;MAKAQREKQKMKTIVLKTRRDVASELIRSLPGGCKFASDLLGMKQKKFENHAYENNKSSPLTAEQVYQLELVTGTTHYPEYIAAMYGGMFVPVADPDSLDNVELYTMCVDTAAKRGTVDQIIAQALEDGVID
;
A
#
# COMPACT_ATOMS: atom_id res chain seq x y z
N MET A 1 -27.05 5.55 -10.74
CA MET A 1 -26.57 6.19 -9.51
C MET A 1 -25.93 5.20 -8.56
N ALA A 2 -26.69 4.24 -8.03
CA ALA A 2 -26.12 3.22 -7.15
C ALA A 2 -25.04 2.39 -7.83
N LYS A 3 -25.14 2.18 -9.12
CA LYS A 3 -24.17 1.41 -9.89
C LYS A 3 -22.81 2.14 -9.99
N ALA A 4 -22.85 3.45 -10.20
CA ALA A 4 -21.63 4.26 -10.27
C ALA A 4 -20.93 4.32 -8.92
N GLN A 5 -21.69 4.37 -7.83
CA GLN A 5 -21.12 4.37 -6.49
C GLN A 5 -20.51 3.03 -6.14
N ARG A 6 -21.11 1.93 -6.58
CA ARG A 6 -20.52 0.59 -6.38
C ARG A 6 -19.23 0.42 -7.17
N GLU A 7 -19.20 0.95 -8.38
CA GLU A 7 -17.99 0.92 -9.19
C GLU A 7 -16.86 1.71 -8.53
N LYS A 8 -17.18 2.88 -7.96
CA LYS A 8 -16.21 3.64 -7.17
C LYS A 8 -15.73 2.88 -5.96
N GLN A 9 -16.62 2.11 -5.33
CA GLN A 9 -16.23 1.30 -4.17
C GLN A 9 -15.42 0.06 -4.56
N LYS A 10 -15.71 -0.55 -5.70
CA LYS A 10 -14.95 -1.69 -6.21
C LYS A 10 -13.58 -1.28 -6.71
N MET A 11 -13.45 -0.08 -7.22
CA MET A 11 -12.19 0.47 -7.70
C MET A 11 -11.41 1.14 -6.58
N LYS A 12 -11.51 0.58 -5.37
CA LYS A 12 -10.84 1.12 -4.20
C LYS A 12 -9.33 0.94 -4.18
N THR A 13 -8.75 0.51 -5.27
CA THR A 13 -7.32 0.68 -5.40
C THR A 13 -7.08 2.17 -5.61
N ILE A 14 -6.97 2.89 -4.51
CA ILE A 14 -6.63 4.29 -4.55
C ILE A 14 -5.23 4.38 -5.14
N VAL A 15 -5.14 4.86 -6.37
CA VAL A 15 -3.83 5.10 -6.97
C VAL A 15 -3.34 6.44 -6.47
N LEU A 16 -2.53 6.40 -5.44
CA LEU A 16 -1.90 7.59 -4.90
C LEU A 16 -0.73 7.96 -5.80
N LYS A 17 -0.75 9.16 -6.33
CA LYS A 17 0.23 9.60 -7.33
C LYS A 17 1.33 10.47 -6.75
N THR A 18 1.14 11.03 -5.56
CA THR A 18 2.09 11.94 -4.94
C THR A 18 2.20 11.68 -3.45
N ARG A 19 3.28 12.17 -2.84
CA ARG A 19 3.42 12.11 -1.39
C ARG A 19 2.33 12.87 -0.66
N ARG A 20 1.85 13.96 -1.28
CA ARG A 20 0.73 14.72 -0.75
C ARG A 20 -0.53 13.88 -0.68
N ASP A 21 -0.78 13.05 -1.69
CA ASP A 21 -1.92 12.14 -1.70
C ASP A 21 -1.80 11.11 -0.58
N VAL A 22 -0.61 10.57 -0.37
CA VAL A 22 -0.35 9.63 0.72
C VAL A 22 -0.64 10.30 2.07
N ALA A 23 -0.12 11.50 2.28
CA ALA A 23 -0.32 12.25 3.51
C ALA A 23 -1.80 12.54 3.74
N SER A 24 -2.53 12.96 2.71
CA SER A 24 -3.96 13.24 2.81
C SER A 24 -4.75 12.01 3.21
N GLU A 25 -4.43 10.86 2.62
CA GLU A 25 -5.11 9.61 2.92
C GLU A 25 -4.82 9.14 4.34
N LEU A 26 -3.58 9.30 4.80
CA LEU A 26 -3.19 8.96 6.17
C LEU A 26 -3.93 9.84 7.18
N ILE A 27 -3.98 11.13 6.92
CA ILE A 27 -4.67 12.08 7.82
C ILE A 27 -6.15 11.73 7.91
N ARG A 28 -6.76 11.38 6.79
CA ARG A 28 -8.17 10.97 6.76
C ARG A 28 -8.42 9.72 7.59
N SER A 29 -7.46 8.82 7.65
CA SER A 29 -7.56 7.56 8.40
C SER A 29 -7.23 7.71 9.88
N LEU A 30 -6.59 8.82 10.28
CA LEU A 30 -6.19 9.02 11.66
C LEU A 30 -7.35 9.56 12.51
N PRO A 31 -7.56 9.01 13.72
CA PRO A 31 -8.49 9.62 14.66
C PRO A 31 -7.92 10.96 15.10
N GLY A 32 -8.71 12.02 14.98
CA GLY A 32 -8.26 13.38 15.33
C GLY A 32 -7.45 14.08 14.24
N GLY A 33 -7.18 13.43 13.11
CA GLY A 33 -6.59 14.08 11.95
C GLY A 33 -5.23 14.71 12.19
N CYS A 34 -5.05 15.93 11.70
CA CYS A 34 -3.77 16.64 11.78
C CYS A 34 -3.28 16.88 13.21
N LYS A 35 -4.20 17.13 14.13
CA LYS A 35 -3.83 17.37 15.52
C LYS A 35 -3.19 16.13 16.14
N PHE A 36 -3.82 14.98 15.94
CA PHE A 36 -3.28 13.71 16.44
C PHE A 36 -1.92 13.42 15.81
N ALA A 37 -1.81 13.60 14.50
CA ALA A 37 -0.57 13.34 13.78
C ALA A 37 0.56 14.25 14.27
N SER A 38 0.29 15.52 14.45
CA SER A 38 1.31 16.47 14.92
C SER A 38 1.77 16.15 16.34
N ASP A 39 0.83 15.76 17.21
CA ASP A 39 1.17 15.37 18.58
C ASP A 39 2.02 14.11 18.59
N LEU A 40 1.69 13.13 17.76
CA LEU A 40 2.43 11.88 17.65
C LEU A 40 3.86 12.13 17.18
N LEU A 41 4.05 13.03 16.23
CA LEU A 41 5.36 13.35 15.67
C LEU A 41 6.12 14.41 16.48
N GLY A 42 5.51 14.96 17.52
CA GLY A 42 6.14 15.98 18.36
C GLY A 42 6.37 17.31 17.67
N MET A 43 5.51 17.68 16.73
CA MET A 43 5.60 18.94 16.01
C MET A 43 4.34 19.78 16.20
N LYS A 44 4.47 21.07 15.91
CA LYS A 44 3.30 21.95 15.91
C LYS A 44 2.38 21.58 14.76
N GLN A 45 1.07 21.68 14.98
CA GLN A 45 0.08 21.31 13.97
C GLN A 45 0.30 22.08 12.66
N LYS A 46 0.58 23.37 12.73
CA LYS A 46 0.81 24.17 11.52
C LYS A 46 2.03 23.69 10.74
N LYS A 47 3.10 23.35 11.43
CA LYS A 47 4.31 22.82 10.81
C LYS A 47 4.01 21.46 10.16
N PHE A 48 3.26 20.60 10.85
CA PHE A 48 2.84 19.32 10.30
C PHE A 48 2.04 19.51 9.01
N GLU A 49 1.05 20.40 9.04
CA GLU A 49 0.21 20.66 7.87
C GLU A 49 1.03 21.16 6.69
N ASN A 50 2.01 22.04 6.94
CA ASN A 50 2.86 22.55 5.89
C ASN A 50 3.66 21.44 5.22
N HIS A 51 4.18 20.49 5.98
CA HIS A 51 4.90 19.36 5.43
C HIS A 51 3.96 18.37 4.73
N ALA A 52 2.84 18.05 5.34
CA ALA A 52 1.89 17.09 4.80
C ALA A 52 1.32 17.54 3.46
N TYR A 53 0.97 18.81 3.35
CA TYR A 53 0.37 19.39 2.15
C TYR A 53 1.38 20.14 1.29
N GLU A 54 2.65 20.13 1.68
CA GLU A 54 3.74 20.80 0.96
C GLU A 54 3.45 22.31 0.75
N ASN A 55 2.87 22.93 1.76
CA ASN A 55 2.59 24.36 1.74
C ASN A 55 3.86 25.16 1.99
N ASN A 56 3.87 26.42 1.52
CA ASN A 56 4.96 27.36 1.78
C ASN A 56 6.35 26.81 1.47
N LYS A 57 6.46 26.03 0.41
CA LYS A 57 7.70 25.38 -0.03
C LYS A 57 8.30 24.45 1.02
N SER A 58 7.48 23.97 1.94
CA SER A 58 7.92 22.98 2.91
C SER A 58 8.21 21.64 2.24
N SER A 59 9.22 20.95 2.71
CA SER A 59 9.53 19.61 2.22
C SER A 59 8.43 18.63 2.66
N PRO A 60 8.19 17.56 1.89
CA PRO A 60 7.19 16.56 2.30
C PRO A 60 7.60 15.85 3.57
N LEU A 61 6.65 15.18 4.21
CA LEU A 61 6.93 14.35 5.37
C LEU A 61 8.00 13.31 5.03
N THR A 62 8.90 13.06 5.97
CA THR A 62 9.95 12.05 5.76
C THR A 62 9.35 10.65 5.80
N ALA A 63 10.09 9.69 5.24
CA ALA A 63 9.67 8.30 5.28
C ALA A 63 9.44 7.79 6.70
N GLU A 64 10.28 8.21 7.64
CA GLU A 64 10.15 7.84 9.05
C GLU A 64 8.87 8.41 9.66
N GLN A 65 8.55 9.66 9.36
CA GLN A 65 7.33 10.30 9.84
C GLN A 65 6.09 9.59 9.30
N VAL A 66 6.08 9.29 8.01
CA VAL A 66 4.99 8.54 7.39
C VAL A 66 4.85 7.16 8.02
N TYR A 67 5.96 6.49 8.26
CA TYR A 67 5.97 5.18 8.90
C TYR A 67 5.32 5.22 10.28
N GLN A 68 5.64 6.23 11.09
CA GLN A 68 5.03 6.40 12.41
C GLN A 68 3.51 6.53 12.31
N LEU A 69 3.03 7.30 11.34
CA LEU A 69 1.59 7.46 11.13
C LEU A 69 0.94 6.16 10.65
N GLU A 70 1.61 5.43 9.79
CA GLU A 70 1.08 4.17 9.26
C GLU A 70 1.04 3.06 10.31
N LEU A 71 1.91 3.10 11.29
CA LEU A 71 1.84 2.17 12.41
C LEU A 71 0.53 2.32 13.17
N VAL A 72 0.04 3.55 13.30
CA VAL A 72 -1.22 3.83 14.00
C VAL A 72 -2.43 3.47 13.14
N THR A 73 -2.38 3.80 11.85
CA THR A 73 -3.50 3.54 10.94
C THR A 73 -3.57 2.09 10.49
N GLY A 74 -2.47 1.35 10.60
CA GLY A 74 -2.39 -0.01 10.08
C GLY A 74 -2.39 -0.07 8.57
N THR A 75 -1.95 1.00 7.91
CA THR A 75 -1.96 1.11 6.46
C THR A 75 -0.56 0.99 5.88
N THR A 76 -0.48 0.76 4.57
CA THR A 76 0.76 0.66 3.81
C THR A 76 0.71 1.51 2.55
N HIS A 77 0.09 2.67 2.65
CA HIS A 77 -0.08 3.57 1.50
C HIS A 77 1.25 4.05 0.94
N TYR A 78 2.21 4.38 1.81
CA TYR A 78 3.49 4.91 1.37
C TYR A 78 4.31 3.89 0.58
N PRO A 79 4.54 2.66 1.08
CA PRO A 79 5.26 1.66 0.30
C PRO A 79 4.51 1.26 -0.97
N GLU A 80 3.19 1.24 -0.95
CA GLU A 80 2.40 0.97 -2.16
C GLU A 80 2.60 2.07 -3.20
N TYR A 81 2.62 3.32 -2.76
CA TYR A 81 2.89 4.46 -3.64
C TYR A 81 4.29 4.35 -4.26
N ILE A 82 5.30 4.08 -3.46
CA ILE A 82 6.67 3.95 -3.94
C ILE A 82 6.79 2.78 -4.94
N ALA A 83 6.22 1.63 -4.60
CA ALA A 83 6.26 0.46 -5.48
C ALA A 83 5.57 0.74 -6.82
N ALA A 84 4.41 1.38 -6.79
CA ALA A 84 3.67 1.73 -8.00
C ALA A 84 4.47 2.71 -8.88
N MET A 85 5.17 3.65 -8.27
CA MET A 85 6.03 4.59 -8.99
C MET A 85 7.15 3.87 -9.75
N TYR A 86 7.63 2.76 -9.20
CA TYR A 86 8.66 1.94 -9.82
C TYR A 86 8.11 0.84 -10.73
N GLY A 87 6.79 0.81 -10.92
CA GLY A 87 6.14 -0.20 -11.73
C GLY A 87 6.00 -1.56 -11.07
N GLY A 88 6.05 -1.58 -9.75
CA GLY A 88 5.97 -2.81 -8.96
C GLY A 88 4.78 -2.83 -8.03
N MET A 89 4.78 -3.80 -7.14
CA MET A 89 3.76 -3.98 -6.11
C MET A 89 4.42 -4.15 -4.76
N PHE A 90 3.78 -3.62 -3.72
CA PHE A 90 4.21 -3.86 -2.35
C PHE A 90 3.51 -5.11 -1.81
N VAL A 91 4.28 -6.03 -1.27
CA VAL A 91 3.76 -7.26 -0.66
C VAL A 91 4.32 -7.35 0.76
N PRO A 92 3.45 -7.31 1.78
CA PRO A 92 3.94 -7.43 3.16
C PRO A 92 4.52 -8.81 3.40
N VAL A 93 5.59 -8.83 4.21
CA VAL A 93 6.16 -10.11 4.65
C VAL A 93 5.24 -10.69 5.71
N ALA A 94 4.92 -11.99 5.57
CA ALA A 94 4.11 -12.67 6.56
C ALA A 94 4.85 -12.72 7.90
N ASP A 95 4.14 -12.35 8.98
CA ASP A 95 4.67 -12.44 10.33
C ASP A 95 4.38 -13.84 10.88
N PRO A 96 5.40 -14.68 11.09
CA PRO A 96 5.18 -16.04 11.58
C PRO A 96 4.52 -16.09 12.96
N ASP A 97 4.71 -15.03 13.75
CA ASP A 97 4.11 -14.96 15.09
C ASP A 97 2.63 -14.59 15.05
N SER A 98 2.18 -13.95 13.99
CA SER A 98 0.79 -13.51 13.85
C SER A 98 -0.06 -14.46 13.01
N LEU A 99 0.55 -15.39 12.28
CA LEU A 99 -0.15 -16.36 11.44
C LEU A 99 -0.15 -17.72 12.11
N ASP A 100 -1.29 -18.41 12.08
CA ASP A 100 -1.29 -19.80 12.50
C ASP A 100 -0.75 -20.70 11.38
N ASN A 101 -0.46 -21.95 11.73
CA ASN A 101 0.13 -22.88 10.76
C ASN A 101 -0.78 -23.17 9.56
N VAL A 102 -2.09 -23.09 9.76
CA VAL A 102 -3.06 -23.36 8.69
C VAL A 102 -3.03 -22.21 7.68
N GLU A 103 -3.01 -20.97 8.16
CA GLU A 103 -2.94 -19.81 7.29
C GLU A 103 -1.65 -19.80 6.46
N LEU A 104 -0.53 -20.09 7.12
CA LEU A 104 0.76 -20.14 6.46
C LEU A 104 0.79 -21.24 5.38
N TYR A 105 0.25 -22.40 5.72
CA TYR A 105 0.16 -23.51 4.78
C TYR A 105 -0.71 -23.14 3.58
N THR A 106 -1.86 -22.53 3.82
CA THR A 106 -2.77 -22.10 2.76
C THR A 106 -2.09 -21.10 1.81
N MET A 107 -1.37 -20.14 2.37
CA MET A 107 -0.62 -19.18 1.57
C MET A 107 0.42 -19.84 0.69
N CYS A 108 1.14 -20.82 1.22
CA CYS A 108 2.14 -21.57 0.46
C CYS A 108 1.50 -22.37 -0.67
N VAL A 109 0.37 -23.01 -0.41
CA VAL A 109 -0.35 -23.80 -1.41
C VAL A 109 -0.85 -22.91 -2.53
N ASP A 110 -1.44 -21.76 -2.20
CA ASP A 110 -1.93 -20.81 -3.20
C ASP A 110 -0.80 -20.29 -4.09
N THR A 111 0.33 -19.98 -3.51
CA THR A 111 1.50 -19.51 -4.25
C THR A 111 2.02 -20.61 -5.19
N ALA A 112 2.10 -21.83 -4.70
CA ALA A 112 2.53 -22.98 -5.49
C ALA A 112 1.56 -23.26 -6.65
N ALA A 113 0.25 -23.15 -6.40
CA ALA A 113 -0.76 -23.36 -7.43
C ALA A 113 -0.63 -22.31 -8.55
N LYS A 114 -0.44 -21.05 -8.20
CA LYS A 114 -0.24 -19.98 -9.17
C LYS A 114 1.02 -20.20 -10.01
N ARG A 115 2.09 -20.61 -9.37
CA ARG A 115 3.34 -20.91 -10.06
C ARG A 115 3.18 -22.12 -11.00
N GLY A 116 2.49 -23.15 -10.54
CA GLY A 116 2.22 -24.33 -11.35
C GLY A 116 1.44 -24.02 -12.62
N THR A 117 0.48 -23.13 -12.56
CA THR A 117 -0.29 -22.69 -13.72
C THR A 117 0.61 -22.03 -14.77
N VAL A 118 1.51 -21.14 -14.33
CA VAL A 118 2.46 -20.49 -15.23
C VAL A 118 3.39 -21.51 -15.86
N ASP A 119 3.91 -22.43 -15.08
CA ASP A 119 4.79 -23.48 -15.57
C ASP A 119 4.11 -24.37 -16.61
N GLN A 120 2.83 -24.68 -16.43
CA GLN A 120 2.05 -25.44 -17.40
C GLN A 120 1.89 -24.69 -18.72
N ILE A 121 1.65 -23.41 -18.67
CA ILE A 121 1.52 -22.57 -19.87
C ILE A 121 2.83 -22.58 -20.66
N ILE A 122 3.95 -22.45 -19.98
CA ILE A 122 5.28 -22.47 -20.61
C ILE A 122 5.54 -23.83 -21.23
N ALA A 123 5.30 -24.92 -20.52
CA ALA A 123 5.50 -26.26 -21.00
C ALA A 123 4.66 -26.55 -22.25
N GLN A 124 3.41 -26.11 -22.25
CA GLN A 124 2.52 -26.28 -23.38
C GLN A 124 2.98 -25.51 -24.61
N ALA A 125 3.48 -24.29 -24.41
CA ALA A 125 4.05 -23.50 -25.51
C ALA A 125 5.28 -24.19 -26.13
N LEU A 126 6.10 -24.81 -25.31
CA LEU A 126 7.27 -25.58 -25.77
C LEU A 126 6.86 -26.84 -26.55
N GLU A 127 5.84 -27.55 -26.09
CA GLU A 127 5.33 -28.74 -26.76
C GLU A 127 4.74 -28.41 -28.13
N ASP A 128 4.07 -27.28 -28.25
CA ASP A 128 3.47 -26.86 -29.50
C ASP A 128 4.50 -26.40 -30.55
N GLY A 129 5.79 -26.39 -30.19
CA GLY A 129 6.85 -25.99 -31.10
C GLY A 129 6.84 -24.48 -31.44
N VAL A 130 6.15 -23.69 -30.65
CA VAL A 130 6.00 -22.26 -30.92
C VAL A 130 7.32 -21.51 -30.77
N ILE A 131 8.29 -22.16 -30.10
CA ILE A 131 9.57 -21.54 -29.77
C ILE A 131 10.72 -22.16 -30.59
N ASP A 132 10.41 -22.93 -31.58
CA ASP A 132 11.42 -23.48 -32.50
C ASP A 132 12.16 -22.43 -33.32
#